data_15872f647465a2f2a22534b1ac957b19
#
_entry.id   15872f647465a2f2a22534b1ac957b19
#
_cell.length_a   1.000
_cell.length_b   1.000
_cell.length_c   1.000
_cell.angle_alpha   90.00
_cell.angle_beta   90.00
_cell.angle_gamma   90.00
#
_symmetry.space_group_name_H-M   'P 1'
#
loop_
_entity.id
_entity.type
_entity.pdbx_description
1 polymer ?
#
loop_
_entity_poly.entity_id
_entity_poly.type
_entity_poly.pdbx_seq_one_letter_code
_entity_poly.pdbx_strand_id
1 'polypeptide(L)'
;MKHLIMAATILLTGSAHSALASDTVIYEVTDQSYDDVIFGLENSILDFGLVISEHNHVGDMLERTKPDLGATETIYAYADVFGFCSAPLSRAAMLEDPMNIRFCPYNIYMYQISEESPVIIGYDVYPEGALQDVQALLDDITRSAIGLD
;
A
#
# COMPACT_ATOMS: atom_id res chain seq x y z
N MET A 1 55.41 -30.30 36.76
CA MET A 1 53.94 -30.13 36.67
C MET A 1 53.68 -29.02 35.68
N LYS A 2 53.23 -29.41 34.45
CA LYS A 2 52.92 -28.48 33.34
C LYS A 2 51.44 -28.21 33.33
N HIS A 3 51.03 -26.98 33.63
CA HIS A 3 49.60 -26.57 33.49
C HIS A 3 49.30 -26.20 32.04
N LEU A 4 48.39 -26.97 31.42
CA LEU A 4 47.87 -26.77 30.10
C LEU A 4 46.69 -25.80 30.26
N ILE A 5 46.80 -24.55 29.74
CA ILE A 5 45.70 -23.58 29.70
C ILE A 5 44.99 -23.81 28.36
N MET A 6 43.77 -24.29 28.44
CA MET A 6 42.88 -24.48 27.30
C MET A 6 42.08 -23.20 27.04
N ALA A 7 42.43 -22.48 25.97
CA ALA A 7 41.68 -21.29 25.56
C ALA A 7 40.42 -21.70 24.80
N ALA A 8 39.26 -21.44 25.36
CA ALA A 8 37.98 -21.66 24.70
C ALA A 8 37.67 -20.44 23.79
N THR A 9 37.68 -20.63 22.49
CA THR A 9 37.27 -19.64 21.50
C THR A 9 35.75 -19.69 21.35
N ILE A 10 35.05 -18.67 21.84
CA ILE A 10 33.61 -18.51 21.64
C ILE A 10 33.39 -17.88 20.26
N LEU A 11 32.88 -18.67 19.31
CA LEU A 11 32.37 -18.14 18.04
C LEU A 11 30.99 -17.51 18.29
N LEU A 12 30.94 -16.17 18.25
CA LEU A 12 29.66 -15.45 18.12
C LEU A 12 29.16 -15.61 16.69
N THR A 13 28.17 -16.49 16.48
CA THR A 13 27.39 -16.50 15.24
C THR A 13 26.37 -15.36 15.29
N GLY A 14 26.71 -14.25 14.68
CA GLY A 14 25.78 -13.15 14.44
C GLY A 14 24.71 -13.59 13.45
N SER A 15 23.46 -13.79 13.92
CA SER A 15 22.30 -13.95 13.05
C SER A 15 22.00 -12.60 12.38
N ALA A 16 22.36 -12.48 11.09
CA ALA A 16 21.91 -11.37 10.28
C ALA A 16 20.39 -11.52 10.09
N HIS A 17 19.61 -10.71 10.81
CA HIS A 17 18.19 -10.52 10.51
C HIS A 17 18.12 -9.65 9.26
N SER A 18 17.80 -10.24 8.10
CA SER A 18 17.35 -9.49 6.93
C SER A 18 16.02 -8.86 7.32
N ALA A 19 15.98 -7.55 7.53
CA ALA A 19 14.74 -6.81 7.54
C ALA A 19 14.13 -7.01 6.13
N LEU A 20 12.98 -7.68 6.04
CA LEU A 20 12.18 -7.68 4.83
C LEU A 20 11.78 -6.23 4.59
N ALA A 21 12.14 -5.66 3.43
CA ALA A 21 11.61 -4.39 3.01
C ALA A 21 10.08 -4.55 2.94
N SER A 22 9.34 -3.57 3.43
CA SER A 22 7.88 -3.57 3.28
C SER A 22 7.57 -3.43 1.79
N ASP A 23 6.69 -4.30 1.28
CA ASP A 23 6.22 -4.23 -0.11
C ASP A 23 5.14 -3.15 -0.29
N THR A 24 4.81 -2.42 0.78
CA THR A 24 3.76 -1.39 0.81
C THR A 24 4.21 -0.15 1.58
N VAL A 25 3.68 1.01 1.17
CA VAL A 25 3.69 2.25 1.95
C VAL A 25 2.30 2.47 2.52
N ILE A 26 2.20 2.70 3.82
CA ILE A 26 0.93 2.92 4.52
C ILE A 26 1.00 4.17 5.40
N TYR A 27 -0.14 4.84 5.51
CA TYR A 27 -0.40 5.94 6.44
C TYR A 27 -1.58 5.58 7.34
N GLU A 28 -1.46 5.84 8.63
CA GLU A 28 -2.53 5.69 9.62
C GLU A 28 -3.16 7.07 9.88
N VAL A 29 -4.48 7.18 9.67
CA VAL A 29 -5.24 8.41 9.86
C VAL A 29 -6.18 8.23 11.04
N THR A 30 -5.98 9.05 12.09
CA THR A 30 -6.72 8.96 13.35
C THR A 30 -7.66 10.14 13.63
N ASP A 31 -7.53 11.21 12.85
CA ASP A 31 -8.21 12.50 13.05
C ASP A 31 -9.21 12.84 11.94
N GLN A 32 -9.44 11.92 11.00
CA GLN A 32 -10.42 12.05 9.92
C GLN A 32 -11.32 10.82 9.87
N SER A 33 -12.57 11.01 9.43
CA SER A 33 -13.47 9.89 9.17
C SER A 33 -13.09 9.16 7.88
N TYR A 34 -13.60 7.93 7.71
CA TYR A 34 -13.41 7.18 6.47
C TYR A 34 -13.93 7.93 5.25
N ASP A 35 -15.10 8.57 5.38
CA ASP A 35 -15.72 9.37 4.31
C ASP A 35 -14.88 10.61 3.95
N ASP A 36 -14.25 11.26 4.94
CA ASP A 36 -13.35 12.40 4.67
C ASP A 36 -12.11 11.97 3.90
N VAL A 37 -11.54 10.80 4.23
CA VAL A 37 -10.37 10.25 3.53
C VAL A 37 -10.73 9.82 2.10
N ILE A 38 -11.90 9.17 1.88
CA ILE A 38 -12.40 8.87 0.52
C ILE A 38 -12.54 10.16 -0.29
N PHE A 39 -13.22 11.16 0.27
CA PHE A 39 -13.43 12.43 -0.42
C PHE A 39 -12.09 13.13 -0.73
N GLY A 40 -11.15 13.11 0.21
CA GLY A 40 -9.81 13.63 0.03
C GLY A 40 -9.05 12.90 -1.10
N LEU A 41 -9.14 11.57 -1.15
CA LEU A 41 -8.47 10.76 -2.17
C LEU A 41 -9.06 11.00 -3.57
N GLU A 42 -10.38 11.01 -3.71
CA GLU A 42 -11.05 11.31 -4.98
C GLU A 42 -10.63 12.68 -5.52
N ASN A 43 -10.67 13.72 -4.68
CA ASN A 43 -10.27 15.06 -5.08
C ASN A 43 -8.78 15.12 -5.44
N SER A 44 -7.90 14.52 -4.65
CA SER A 44 -6.47 14.50 -4.94
C SER A 44 -6.17 13.85 -6.29
N ILE A 45 -6.77 12.68 -6.60
CA ILE A 45 -6.59 12.04 -7.92
C ILE A 45 -7.00 13.00 -9.05
N LEU A 46 -8.13 13.69 -8.89
CA LEU A 46 -8.63 14.63 -9.90
C LEU A 46 -7.74 15.90 -10.00
N ASP A 47 -7.25 16.43 -8.87
CA ASP A 47 -6.40 17.62 -8.82
C ASP A 47 -5.03 17.37 -9.46
N PHE A 48 -4.53 16.13 -9.40
CA PHE A 48 -3.36 15.69 -10.16
C PHE A 48 -3.64 15.48 -11.66
N GLY A 49 -4.85 15.80 -12.12
CA GLY A 49 -5.25 15.73 -13.53
C GLY A 49 -5.50 14.30 -14.03
N LEU A 50 -5.77 13.38 -13.12
CA LEU A 50 -6.02 11.98 -13.44
C LEU A 50 -7.52 11.66 -13.44
N VAL A 51 -7.88 10.53 -14.04
CA VAL A 51 -9.26 10.02 -14.05
C VAL A 51 -9.28 8.72 -13.28
N ILE A 52 -10.20 8.62 -12.30
CA ILE A 52 -10.48 7.37 -11.61
C ILE A 52 -11.11 6.42 -12.61
N SER A 53 -10.39 5.35 -12.97
CA SER A 53 -10.88 4.33 -13.90
C SER A 53 -11.64 3.21 -13.20
N GLU A 54 -11.30 2.97 -11.94
CA GLU A 54 -11.92 1.93 -11.09
C GLU A 54 -12.07 2.43 -9.66
N HIS A 55 -13.23 2.14 -9.07
CA HIS A 55 -13.48 2.29 -7.64
C HIS A 55 -14.16 1.00 -7.15
N ASN A 56 -13.40 0.17 -6.48
CA ASN A 56 -13.83 -1.14 -6.02
C ASN A 56 -14.17 -1.08 -4.53
N HIS A 57 -15.45 -1.25 -4.19
CA HIS A 57 -15.95 -1.33 -2.82
C HIS A 57 -15.73 -2.76 -2.28
N VAL A 58 -14.50 -3.03 -1.85
CA VAL A 58 -14.08 -4.38 -1.41
C VAL A 58 -14.80 -4.79 -0.13
N GLY A 59 -14.96 -3.87 0.82
CA GLY A 59 -15.69 -4.11 2.07
C GLY A 59 -17.12 -4.56 1.82
N ASP A 60 -17.85 -3.84 0.97
CA ASP A 60 -19.23 -4.16 0.59
C ASP A 60 -19.34 -5.50 -0.14
N MET A 61 -18.38 -5.79 -1.02
CA MET A 61 -18.35 -7.06 -1.74
C MET A 61 -18.18 -8.24 -0.78
N LEU A 62 -17.25 -8.14 0.16
CA LEU A 62 -16.99 -9.19 1.15
C LEU A 62 -18.20 -9.38 2.08
N GLU A 63 -18.81 -8.29 2.54
CA GLU A 63 -19.99 -8.35 3.42
C GLU A 63 -21.20 -8.97 2.71
N ARG A 64 -21.46 -8.56 1.48
CA ARG A 64 -22.59 -9.07 0.67
C ARG A 64 -22.46 -10.56 0.34
N THR A 65 -21.26 -11.06 0.16
CA THR A 65 -21.01 -12.46 -0.23
C THR A 65 -20.87 -13.42 0.95
N LYS A 66 -20.83 -12.93 2.19
CA LYS A 66 -20.72 -13.75 3.39
C LYS A 66 -21.70 -14.92 3.47
N PRO A 67 -23.04 -14.72 3.24
CA PRO A 67 -24.00 -15.81 3.34
C PRO A 67 -23.74 -16.94 2.36
N ASP A 68 -23.32 -16.60 1.13
CA ASP A 68 -23.09 -17.58 0.06
C ASP A 68 -21.85 -18.46 0.34
N LEU A 69 -20.90 -17.92 1.11
CA LEU A 69 -19.67 -18.60 1.50
C LEU A 69 -19.76 -19.27 2.88
N GLY A 70 -20.89 -19.13 3.59
CA GLY A 70 -21.04 -19.61 4.96
C GLY A 70 -20.11 -18.88 5.96
N ALA A 71 -19.61 -17.70 5.61
CA ALA A 71 -18.79 -16.89 6.49
C ALA A 71 -19.66 -16.12 7.50
N THR A 72 -19.12 -15.89 8.71
CA THR A 72 -19.82 -15.18 9.78
C THR A 72 -19.10 -13.92 10.23
N GLU A 73 -17.82 -13.79 9.89
CA GLU A 73 -16.97 -12.70 10.35
C GLU A 73 -16.99 -11.52 9.36
N THR A 74 -17.11 -10.31 9.88
CA THR A 74 -16.85 -9.08 9.14
C THR A 74 -15.36 -8.82 9.18
N ILE A 75 -14.72 -8.64 8.01
CA ILE A 75 -13.28 -8.41 7.89
C ILE A 75 -12.95 -6.93 8.04
N TYR A 76 -13.72 -6.07 7.39
CA TYR A 76 -13.57 -4.62 7.40
C TYR A 76 -14.90 -3.95 7.71
N ALA A 77 -14.86 -2.86 8.50
CA ALA A 77 -15.98 -1.94 8.54
C ALA A 77 -16.15 -1.25 7.18
N TYR A 78 -15.02 -0.82 6.60
CA TYR A 78 -14.96 -0.20 5.27
C TYR A 78 -13.67 -0.63 4.56
N ALA A 79 -13.73 -0.84 3.24
CA ALA A 79 -12.53 -1.11 2.43
C ALA A 79 -12.78 -0.79 0.96
N ASP A 80 -11.92 0.04 0.38
CA ASP A 80 -12.01 0.51 -1.00
C ASP A 80 -10.65 0.48 -1.69
N VAL A 81 -10.66 0.29 -3.01
CA VAL A 81 -9.49 0.36 -3.87
C VAL A 81 -9.79 1.25 -5.07
N PHE A 82 -8.97 2.28 -5.25
CA PHE A 82 -9.04 3.20 -6.38
C PHE A 82 -7.97 2.87 -7.39
N GLY A 83 -8.38 2.70 -8.65
CA GLY A 83 -7.50 2.45 -9.78
C GLY A 83 -7.50 3.61 -10.77
N PHE A 84 -6.32 3.99 -11.24
CA PHE A 84 -6.13 5.05 -12.23
C PHE A 84 -4.82 4.86 -13.01
N CYS A 85 -4.63 5.59 -14.11
CA CYS A 85 -3.40 5.57 -14.88
C CYS A 85 -2.96 7.00 -15.23
N SER A 86 -1.65 7.22 -15.21
CA SER A 86 -1.02 8.42 -15.76
C SER A 86 -0.48 8.09 -17.16
N ALA A 87 -1.05 8.67 -18.21
CA ALA A 87 -0.64 8.38 -19.58
C ALA A 87 0.87 8.60 -19.82
N PRO A 88 1.49 9.73 -19.37
CA PRO A 88 2.93 9.94 -19.56
C PRO A 88 3.79 8.93 -18.78
N LEU A 89 3.48 8.66 -17.50
CA LEU A 89 4.25 7.74 -16.66
C LEU A 89 4.07 6.30 -17.12
N SER A 90 2.85 5.88 -17.46
CA SER A 90 2.59 4.55 -18.00
C SER A 90 3.35 4.32 -19.31
N ARG A 91 3.40 5.34 -20.18
CA ARG A 91 4.17 5.24 -21.43
C ARG A 91 5.68 5.10 -21.15
N ALA A 92 6.23 5.87 -20.21
CA ALA A 92 7.64 5.79 -19.85
C ALA A 92 7.98 4.41 -19.27
N ALA A 93 7.16 3.93 -18.32
CA ALA A 93 7.35 2.62 -17.70
C ALA A 93 7.31 1.46 -18.72
N MET A 94 6.36 1.48 -19.67
CA MET A 94 6.21 0.43 -20.66
C MET A 94 7.24 0.54 -21.82
N LEU A 95 7.82 1.70 -22.06
CA LEU A 95 8.96 1.85 -22.98
C LEU A 95 10.24 1.26 -22.39
N GLU A 96 10.41 1.35 -21.06
CA GLU A 96 11.53 0.71 -20.37
C GLU A 96 11.40 -0.81 -20.38
N ASP A 97 10.24 -1.33 -19.95
CA ASP A 97 9.91 -2.75 -20.00
C ASP A 97 8.40 -2.95 -20.27
N PRO A 98 8.02 -3.59 -21.40
CA PRO A 98 6.62 -3.88 -21.69
C PRO A 98 5.89 -4.69 -20.61
N MET A 99 6.63 -5.48 -19.78
CA MET A 99 6.05 -6.22 -18.67
C MET A 99 5.54 -5.32 -17.53
N ASN A 100 5.89 -4.04 -17.52
CA ASN A 100 5.37 -3.07 -16.56
C ASN A 100 3.88 -2.80 -16.72
N ILE A 101 3.25 -3.28 -17.80
CA ILE A 101 1.79 -3.27 -17.97
C ILE A 101 1.05 -3.96 -16.81
N ARG A 102 1.69 -4.91 -16.12
CA ARG A 102 1.10 -5.62 -14.97
C ARG A 102 0.78 -4.73 -13.77
N PHE A 103 1.36 -3.53 -13.73
CA PHE A 103 1.14 -2.55 -12.67
C PHE A 103 0.05 -1.53 -13.01
N CYS A 104 -0.55 -1.61 -14.21
CA CYS A 104 -1.63 -0.70 -14.63
C CYS A 104 -2.98 -1.44 -14.59
N PRO A 105 -4.01 -0.87 -13.93
CA PRO A 105 -4.04 0.45 -13.28
C PRO A 105 -3.20 0.51 -12.01
N TYR A 106 -2.69 1.68 -11.68
CA TYR A 106 -2.05 1.95 -10.40
C TYR A 106 -3.12 2.07 -9.34
N ASN A 107 -2.85 1.53 -8.13
CA ASN A 107 -3.86 1.44 -7.10
C ASN A 107 -3.44 2.16 -5.82
N ILE A 108 -4.39 2.86 -5.22
CA ILE A 108 -4.36 3.29 -3.82
C ILE A 108 -5.51 2.58 -3.13
N TYR A 109 -5.22 1.89 -2.05
CA TYR A 109 -6.22 1.21 -1.23
C TYR A 109 -6.40 1.92 0.10
N MET A 110 -7.60 1.80 0.66
CA MET A 110 -7.88 2.25 2.01
C MET A 110 -8.84 1.29 2.71
N TYR A 111 -8.70 1.17 4.02
CA TYR A 111 -9.58 0.34 4.82
C TYR A 111 -9.65 0.79 6.27
N GLN A 112 -10.69 0.34 6.94
CA GLN A 112 -10.90 0.49 8.38
C GLN A 112 -11.46 -0.82 8.93
N ILE A 113 -10.78 -1.40 9.93
CA ILE A 113 -11.16 -2.71 10.49
C ILE A 113 -12.45 -2.61 11.32
N SER A 114 -12.57 -1.56 12.13
CA SER A 114 -13.77 -1.22 12.89
C SER A 114 -13.95 0.28 12.89
N GLU A 115 -15.13 0.79 13.19
CA GLU A 115 -15.42 2.23 13.23
C GLU A 115 -14.55 3.02 14.23
N GLU A 116 -13.96 2.34 15.22
CA GLU A 116 -13.07 2.95 16.23
C GLU A 116 -11.58 2.81 15.87
N SER A 117 -11.23 2.02 14.83
CA SER A 117 -9.82 1.86 14.41
C SER A 117 -9.38 3.02 13.51
N PRO A 118 -8.07 3.28 13.39
CA PRO A 118 -7.58 4.22 12.38
C PRO A 118 -8.00 3.83 10.96
N VAL A 119 -8.17 4.82 10.09
CA VAL A 119 -8.24 4.58 8.65
C VAL A 119 -6.82 4.33 8.16
N ILE A 120 -6.64 3.24 7.43
CA ILE A 120 -5.38 2.92 6.76
C ILE A 120 -5.54 3.26 5.29
N ILE A 121 -4.58 4.03 4.75
CA ILE A 121 -4.48 4.32 3.32
C ILE A 121 -3.06 4.03 2.85
N GLY A 122 -2.90 3.45 1.66
CA GLY A 122 -1.59 3.08 1.16
C GLY A 122 -1.58 2.58 -0.27
N TYR A 123 -0.38 2.21 -0.71
CA TYR A 123 -0.09 1.69 -2.05
C TYR A 123 1.10 0.72 -2.01
N ASP A 124 1.26 -0.07 -3.07
CA ASP A 124 2.37 -1.01 -3.19
C ASP A 124 3.67 -0.30 -3.60
N VAL A 125 4.80 -0.79 -3.09
CA VAL A 125 6.14 -0.37 -3.50
C VAL A 125 6.43 -0.95 -4.89
N TYR A 126 6.93 -0.10 -5.78
CA TYR A 126 7.24 -0.48 -7.15
C TYR A 126 8.72 -0.75 -7.36
N PRO A 127 9.08 -1.59 -8.36
CA PRO A 127 10.47 -1.86 -8.73
C PRO A 127 11.23 -0.59 -9.11
N GLU A 128 12.55 -0.65 -8.99
CA GLU A 128 13.45 0.40 -9.48
C GLU A 128 13.27 0.66 -10.99
N GLY A 129 13.55 1.87 -11.42
CA GLY A 129 13.41 2.33 -12.81
C GLY A 129 12.25 3.33 -12.98
N ALA A 130 11.65 3.38 -14.17
CA ALA A 130 10.61 4.35 -14.50
C ALA A 130 9.33 4.20 -13.63
N LEU A 131 9.14 3.07 -12.96
CA LEU A 131 8.04 2.87 -12.02
C LEU A 131 8.22 3.66 -10.72
N GLN A 132 9.41 4.14 -10.40
CA GLN A 132 9.64 4.99 -9.23
C GLN A 132 8.97 6.37 -9.37
N ASP A 133 8.84 6.89 -10.59
CA ASP A 133 8.07 8.13 -10.84
C ASP A 133 6.56 7.89 -10.60
N VAL A 134 6.07 6.68 -10.89
CA VAL A 134 4.70 6.29 -10.55
C VAL A 134 4.53 6.20 -9.04
N GLN A 135 5.46 5.56 -8.33
CA GLN A 135 5.42 5.46 -6.88
C GLN A 135 5.43 6.84 -6.21
N ALA A 136 6.25 7.77 -6.70
CA ALA A 136 6.27 9.15 -6.22
C ALA A 136 4.91 9.85 -6.42
N LEU A 137 4.27 9.65 -7.58
CA LEU A 137 2.92 10.16 -7.84
C LEU A 137 1.89 9.58 -6.85
N LEU A 138 1.96 8.28 -6.55
CA LEU A 138 1.06 7.65 -5.58
C LEU A 138 1.27 8.21 -4.16
N ASP A 139 2.53 8.47 -3.79
CA ASP A 139 2.85 9.09 -2.50
C ASP A 139 2.27 10.50 -2.40
N ASP A 140 2.51 11.33 -3.42
CA ASP A 140 2.01 12.71 -3.47
C ASP A 140 0.47 12.74 -3.37
N ILE A 141 -0.22 11.90 -4.13
CA ILE A 141 -1.69 11.81 -4.08
C ILE A 141 -2.16 11.36 -2.70
N THR A 142 -1.55 10.31 -2.15
CA THR A 142 -1.94 9.75 -0.84
C THR A 142 -1.74 10.77 0.28
N ARG A 143 -0.60 11.46 0.29
CA ARG A 143 -0.28 12.52 1.27
C ARG A 143 -1.24 13.70 1.16
N SER A 144 -1.48 14.17 -0.07
CA SER A 144 -2.45 15.25 -0.33
C SER A 144 -3.86 14.87 0.14
N ALA A 145 -4.30 13.62 -0.10
CA ALA A 145 -5.61 13.12 0.32
C ALA A 145 -5.87 13.24 1.83
N ILE A 146 -4.82 13.12 2.64
CA ILE A 146 -4.89 13.15 4.11
C ILE A 146 -4.29 14.44 4.72
N GLY A 147 -3.97 15.45 3.88
CA GLY A 147 -3.47 16.75 4.33
C GLY A 147 -2.02 16.76 4.82
N LEU A 148 -1.20 15.85 4.34
CA LEU A 148 0.26 15.77 4.62
C LEU A 148 1.06 16.37 3.45
N ASP A 149 0.95 17.66 3.20
CA ASP A 149 1.72 18.39 2.16
C ASP A 149 3.22 18.54 2.51
#